data_96f44ccc716d6018e0a6d949e0dd4145
#
_entry.id   96f44ccc716d6018e0a6d949e0dd4145
#
_cell.length_a   1.000
_cell.length_b   1.000
_cell.length_c   1.000
_cell.angle_alpha   90.00
_cell.angle_beta   90.00
_cell.angle_gamma   90.00
#
_symmetry.space_group_name_H-M   'P 1'
#
loop_
_entity.id
_entity.type
_entity.pdbx_description
1 polymer ?
#
loop_
_entity_poly.entity_id
_entity_poly.type
_entity_poly.pdbx_seq_one_letter_code
_entity_poly.pdbx_strand_id
1 'polypeptide(L)'
;MSERRLRVFMMDLWATVPYYTAYLSRALLAEGVDVMVGSITYYLDPDCFSSRGIKVDPGLLNIVGKYPLPPLPRRALKLMEALVNLSALTVRFLISPPDVIHVQFLPMLKWHLPLDLWFLKFCRNRGSRIVLTVHDVLPHNTGETYKPTFLQLYQQVDRIICHSEHIRTLLGTEFSVPENKISVIPHGPFFYDLPAARPGQTSPSLEVEPHGVQVLWQGIISPYKGVDLLLRAWKEVEAHDGDCRLAIVGTGAPELLEQIREQVKSLGLKRVELQLRFISTQELVALYRTADIVVYPYRAITTSGALATGLALGKTIVASDLPVFRELLTNRENALLVDPQNTAELAGALIELAQDAALRGRLSSQVRALDFGDRSWLSIAKNTLQVYRSAVSSSPHSANGV
;
A
#
# COMPACT_ATOMS: atom_id res chain seq x y z
N MET A 1 -16.67 -23.56 -27.33
CA MET A 1 -16.15 -24.15 -26.11
C MET A 1 -15.89 -23.00 -25.14
N SER A 2 -16.57 -22.93 -23.98
CA SER A 2 -16.31 -21.89 -22.97
C SER A 2 -14.88 -22.09 -22.47
N GLU A 3 -14.00 -21.09 -22.65
CA GLU A 3 -12.67 -21.12 -22.04
C GLU A 3 -12.84 -21.31 -20.53
N ARG A 4 -12.18 -22.32 -19.96
CA ARG A 4 -12.19 -22.57 -18.53
C ARG A 4 -11.66 -21.32 -17.82
N ARG A 5 -12.45 -20.76 -16.92
CA ARG A 5 -12.02 -19.62 -16.09
C ARG A 5 -10.80 -19.99 -15.26
N LEU A 6 -9.80 -19.11 -15.27
CA LEU A 6 -8.59 -19.27 -14.46
C LEU A 6 -8.94 -19.14 -12.97
N ARG A 7 -8.58 -20.13 -12.17
CA ARG A 7 -8.81 -20.16 -10.72
C ARG A 7 -7.58 -19.59 -10.00
N VAL A 8 -7.75 -18.47 -9.30
CA VAL A 8 -6.69 -17.76 -8.61
C VAL A 8 -6.96 -17.74 -7.11
N PHE A 9 -5.99 -18.17 -6.33
CA PHE A 9 -6.01 -17.97 -4.88
C PHE A 9 -5.11 -16.78 -4.53
N MET A 10 -5.74 -15.68 -4.10
CA MET A 10 -5.06 -14.45 -3.68
C MET A 10 -4.64 -14.58 -2.22
N MET A 11 -3.34 -14.72 -1.96
CA MET A 11 -2.80 -15.05 -0.64
C MET A 11 -2.29 -13.81 0.12
N ASP A 12 -3.04 -13.36 1.10
CA ASP A 12 -2.66 -12.33 2.10
C ASP A 12 -3.20 -12.74 3.48
N LEU A 13 -2.69 -13.87 4.00
CA LEU A 13 -3.24 -14.57 5.16
C LEU A 13 -3.37 -13.72 6.43
N TRP A 14 -2.69 -12.58 6.52
CA TRP A 14 -2.76 -11.68 7.68
C TRP A 14 -3.37 -10.32 7.37
N ALA A 15 -3.99 -10.15 6.20
CA ALA A 15 -4.51 -8.88 5.75
C ALA A 15 -3.45 -7.76 5.89
N THR A 16 -2.25 -8.00 5.34
CA THR A 16 -1.12 -7.07 5.46
C THR A 16 -1.24 -5.92 4.46
N VAL A 17 -1.73 -6.21 3.26
CA VAL A 17 -2.01 -5.22 2.20
C VAL A 17 -3.47 -5.31 1.73
N PRO A 18 -4.44 -5.20 2.66
CA PRO A 18 -5.83 -5.59 2.41
C PRO A 18 -6.50 -4.76 1.32
N TYR A 19 -6.20 -3.46 1.25
CA TYR A 19 -6.79 -2.60 0.21
C TYR A 19 -6.30 -2.96 -1.19
N TYR A 20 -4.98 -3.18 -1.37
CA TYR A 20 -4.45 -3.63 -2.64
C TYR A 20 -5.06 -4.97 -3.06
N THR A 21 -5.07 -5.92 -2.13
CA THR A 21 -5.66 -7.26 -2.32
C THR A 21 -7.13 -7.15 -2.73
N ALA A 22 -7.92 -6.30 -2.07
CA ALA A 22 -9.34 -6.12 -2.37
C ALA A 22 -9.57 -5.45 -3.74
N TYR A 23 -8.89 -4.35 -4.04
CA TYR A 23 -9.06 -3.65 -5.32
C TYR A 23 -8.63 -4.51 -6.51
N LEU A 24 -7.48 -5.19 -6.41
CA LEU A 24 -7.01 -6.10 -7.45
C LEU A 24 -7.97 -7.27 -7.65
N SER A 25 -8.43 -7.89 -6.56
CA SER A 25 -9.38 -9.01 -6.62
C SER A 25 -10.68 -8.62 -7.29
N ARG A 26 -11.25 -7.44 -6.95
CA ARG A 26 -12.46 -6.91 -7.58
C ARG A 26 -12.28 -6.72 -9.09
N ALA A 27 -11.15 -6.13 -9.49
CA ALA A 27 -10.86 -5.87 -10.88
C ALA A 27 -10.64 -7.18 -11.69
N LEU A 28 -9.96 -8.17 -11.10
CA LEU A 28 -9.77 -9.50 -11.72
C LEU A 28 -11.10 -10.27 -11.85
N LEU A 29 -12.01 -10.18 -10.87
CA LEU A 29 -13.35 -10.74 -10.96
C LEU A 29 -14.14 -10.12 -12.13
N ALA A 30 -14.01 -8.81 -12.33
CA ALA A 30 -14.63 -8.11 -13.46
C ALA A 30 -14.06 -8.56 -14.84
N GLU A 31 -12.79 -8.97 -14.88
CA GLU A 31 -12.15 -9.57 -16.07
C GLU A 31 -12.43 -11.08 -16.22
N GLY A 32 -13.36 -11.64 -15.44
CA GLY A 32 -13.81 -13.02 -15.57
C GLY A 32 -12.89 -14.06 -14.90
N VAL A 33 -11.95 -13.66 -14.09
CA VAL A 33 -11.11 -14.56 -13.29
C VAL A 33 -11.89 -15.07 -12.08
N ASP A 34 -11.77 -16.35 -11.76
CA ASP A 34 -12.32 -16.92 -10.51
C ASP A 34 -11.33 -16.69 -9.36
N VAL A 35 -11.60 -15.67 -8.54
CA VAL A 35 -10.70 -15.24 -7.46
C VAL A 35 -11.27 -15.63 -6.11
N MET A 36 -10.51 -16.41 -5.34
CA MET A 36 -10.72 -16.67 -3.93
C MET A 36 -9.65 -15.94 -3.10
N VAL A 37 -10.07 -15.11 -2.16
CA VAL A 37 -9.12 -14.37 -1.29
C VAL A 37 -8.85 -15.16 -0.02
N GLY A 38 -7.60 -15.61 0.14
CA GLY A 38 -7.08 -16.22 1.36
C GLY A 38 -6.57 -15.15 2.31
N SER A 39 -7.45 -14.64 3.15
CA SER A 39 -7.14 -13.61 4.14
C SER A 39 -8.00 -13.76 5.39
N ILE A 40 -7.58 -13.12 6.48
CA ILE A 40 -8.41 -12.89 7.66
C ILE A 40 -9.07 -11.50 7.58
N THR A 41 -10.06 -11.25 8.44
CA THR A 41 -10.65 -9.91 8.56
C THR A 41 -9.57 -8.89 8.94
N TYR A 42 -9.51 -7.80 8.21
CA TYR A 42 -8.64 -6.68 8.57
C TYR A 42 -9.24 -5.94 9.76
N TYR A 43 -8.65 -6.11 10.95
CA TYR A 43 -9.23 -5.66 12.21
C TYR A 43 -9.41 -4.14 12.34
N LEU A 44 -8.69 -3.36 11.53
CA LEU A 44 -8.80 -1.89 11.49
C LEU A 44 -9.93 -1.43 10.55
N ASP A 45 -10.24 -2.21 9.50
CA ASP A 45 -11.36 -1.97 8.58
C ASP A 45 -12.02 -3.33 8.26
N PRO A 46 -12.92 -3.82 9.13
CA PRO A 46 -13.53 -5.14 8.97
C PRO A 46 -14.29 -5.31 7.65
N ASP A 47 -14.78 -4.22 7.08
CA ASP A 47 -15.55 -4.19 5.84
C ASP A 47 -14.67 -4.01 4.59
N CYS A 48 -13.35 -4.00 4.73
CA CYS A 48 -12.42 -3.77 3.62
C CYS A 48 -12.71 -4.65 2.40
N PHE A 49 -13.00 -5.93 2.59
CA PHE A 49 -13.32 -6.86 1.52
C PHE A 49 -14.81 -6.86 1.17
N SER A 50 -15.69 -6.94 2.16
CA SER A 50 -17.15 -7.06 1.99
C SER A 50 -17.75 -5.83 1.32
N SER A 51 -17.33 -4.62 1.68
CA SER A 51 -17.77 -3.35 1.08
C SER A 51 -17.44 -3.25 -0.43
N ARG A 52 -16.48 -4.05 -0.89
CA ARG A 52 -16.07 -4.14 -2.31
C ARG A 52 -16.60 -5.39 -3.02
N GLY A 53 -17.50 -6.13 -2.37
CA GLY A 53 -18.10 -7.34 -2.93
C GLY A 53 -17.14 -8.54 -2.99
N ILE A 54 -16.03 -8.51 -2.25
CA ILE A 54 -15.03 -9.57 -2.24
C ILE A 54 -15.33 -10.58 -1.14
N LYS A 55 -15.40 -11.85 -1.53
CA LYS A 55 -15.56 -12.97 -0.59
C LYS A 55 -14.18 -13.45 -0.14
N VAL A 56 -13.96 -13.39 1.16
CA VAL A 56 -12.81 -14.04 1.80
C VAL A 56 -13.13 -15.52 1.98
N ASP A 57 -12.11 -16.36 1.86
CA ASP A 57 -12.22 -17.80 1.99
C ASP A 57 -12.83 -18.20 3.35
N PRO A 58 -14.04 -18.79 3.37
CA PRO A 58 -14.72 -19.14 4.61
C PRO A 58 -14.10 -20.35 5.33
N GLY A 59 -13.23 -21.09 4.66
CA GLY A 59 -12.53 -22.25 5.23
C GLY A 59 -11.31 -21.89 6.07
N LEU A 60 -10.97 -20.60 6.20
CA LEU A 60 -9.87 -20.13 7.01
C LEU A 60 -10.33 -19.78 8.43
N LEU A 61 -9.52 -20.17 9.41
CA LEU A 61 -9.68 -19.72 10.80
C LEU A 61 -9.43 -18.21 10.85
N ASN A 62 -10.33 -17.46 11.47
CA ASN A 62 -10.34 -16.00 11.50
C ASN A 62 -10.76 -15.48 12.88
N ILE A 63 -9.87 -15.62 13.86
CA ILE A 63 -10.07 -15.18 15.24
C ILE A 63 -9.41 -13.82 15.48
N VAL A 64 -8.13 -13.73 15.14
CA VAL A 64 -7.30 -12.53 15.39
C VAL A 64 -7.78 -11.30 14.63
N GLY A 65 -8.38 -11.51 13.46
CA GLY A 65 -8.97 -10.42 12.67
C GLY A 65 -10.28 -9.87 13.24
N LYS A 66 -11.00 -10.66 14.10
CA LYS A 66 -12.31 -10.28 14.64
C LYS A 66 -12.25 -9.63 16.01
N TYR A 67 -11.24 -9.97 16.81
CA TYR A 67 -11.18 -9.54 18.20
C TYR A 67 -9.97 -8.65 18.48
N PRO A 68 -10.15 -7.51 19.16
CA PRO A 68 -9.05 -6.69 19.65
C PRO A 68 -8.35 -7.43 20.80
N LEU A 69 -7.12 -7.86 20.58
CA LEU A 69 -6.31 -8.59 21.55
C LEU A 69 -5.06 -7.79 21.93
N PRO A 70 -4.58 -7.91 23.19
CA PRO A 70 -3.30 -7.34 23.60
C PRO A 70 -2.14 -7.85 22.72
N PRO A 71 -1.02 -7.07 22.58
CA PRO A 71 0.03 -7.36 21.59
C PRO A 71 0.68 -8.74 21.71
N LEU A 72 1.01 -9.19 22.93
CA LEU A 72 1.72 -10.47 23.15
C LEU A 72 0.83 -11.69 22.83
N PRO A 73 -0.37 -11.88 23.46
CA PRO A 73 -1.23 -13.00 23.12
C PRO A 73 -1.69 -12.95 21.66
N ARG A 74 -1.86 -11.75 21.08
CA ARG A 74 -2.20 -11.59 19.68
C ARG A 74 -1.11 -12.15 18.74
N ARG A 75 0.18 -11.95 19.04
CA ARG A 75 1.29 -12.49 18.24
C ARG A 75 1.30 -14.03 18.24
N ALA A 76 1.16 -14.64 19.40
CA ALA A 76 1.10 -16.10 19.54
C ALA A 76 -0.10 -16.68 18.80
N LEU A 77 -1.28 -16.07 18.99
CA LEU A 77 -2.51 -16.53 18.33
C LEU A 77 -2.45 -16.35 16.81
N LYS A 78 -1.84 -15.27 16.31
CA LYS A 78 -1.59 -15.08 14.88
C LYS A 78 -0.74 -16.20 14.29
N LEU A 79 0.31 -16.64 14.98
CA LEU A 79 1.14 -17.74 14.53
C LEU A 79 0.34 -19.05 14.47
N MET A 80 -0.39 -19.37 15.54
CA MET A 80 -1.23 -20.57 15.60
C MET A 80 -2.30 -20.55 14.48
N GLU A 81 -2.99 -19.44 14.32
CA GLU A 81 -3.99 -19.26 13.27
C GLU A 81 -3.39 -19.45 11.87
N ALA A 82 -2.19 -18.91 11.62
CA ALA A 82 -1.50 -19.09 10.35
C ALA A 82 -1.10 -20.55 10.10
N LEU A 83 -0.62 -21.26 11.13
CA LEU A 83 -0.28 -22.69 11.03
C LEU A 83 -1.51 -23.55 10.72
N VAL A 84 -2.63 -23.30 11.40
CA VAL A 84 -3.92 -23.99 11.14
C VAL A 84 -4.38 -23.68 9.71
N ASN A 85 -4.32 -22.43 9.29
CA ASN A 85 -4.74 -22.02 7.95
C ASN A 85 -3.86 -22.62 6.86
N LEU A 86 -2.53 -22.64 7.01
CA LEU A 86 -1.64 -23.31 6.06
C LEU A 86 -1.90 -24.81 6.00
N SER A 87 -2.17 -25.47 7.13
CA SER A 87 -2.52 -26.90 7.17
C SER A 87 -3.83 -27.16 6.43
N ALA A 88 -4.87 -26.36 6.69
CA ALA A 88 -6.16 -26.47 6.01
C ALA A 88 -6.03 -26.24 4.49
N LEU A 89 -5.25 -25.23 4.07
CA LEU A 89 -4.95 -24.97 2.66
C LEU A 89 -4.17 -26.12 2.03
N THR A 90 -3.21 -26.71 2.75
CA THR A 90 -2.44 -27.85 2.26
C THR A 90 -3.34 -29.04 1.95
N VAL A 91 -4.24 -29.41 2.88
CA VAL A 91 -5.22 -30.49 2.67
C VAL A 91 -6.13 -30.19 1.48
N ARG A 92 -6.66 -28.98 1.40
CA ARG A 92 -7.54 -28.58 0.30
C ARG A 92 -6.83 -28.59 -1.06
N PHE A 93 -5.60 -28.11 -1.13
CA PHE A 93 -4.83 -28.06 -2.38
C PHE A 93 -4.20 -29.40 -2.78
N LEU A 94 -4.19 -30.39 -1.87
CA LEU A 94 -3.98 -31.79 -2.25
C LEU A 94 -5.08 -32.29 -3.20
N ILE A 95 -6.33 -31.88 -2.95
CA ILE A 95 -7.52 -32.35 -3.68
C ILE A 95 -7.80 -31.45 -4.89
N SER A 96 -7.79 -30.15 -4.70
CA SER A 96 -8.18 -29.16 -5.73
C SER A 96 -7.24 -27.92 -5.70
N PRO A 97 -6.04 -28.05 -6.28
CA PRO A 97 -5.11 -26.93 -6.35
C PRO A 97 -5.68 -25.83 -7.27
N PRO A 98 -5.47 -24.53 -6.95
CA PRO A 98 -5.78 -23.43 -7.87
C PRO A 98 -4.78 -23.44 -9.04
N ASP A 99 -5.13 -22.81 -10.17
CA ASP A 99 -4.23 -22.66 -11.30
C ASP A 99 -3.07 -21.72 -10.96
N VAL A 100 -3.37 -20.65 -10.21
CA VAL A 100 -2.40 -19.65 -9.75
C VAL A 100 -2.60 -19.37 -8.25
N ILE A 101 -1.49 -19.29 -7.52
CA ILE A 101 -1.42 -18.68 -6.19
C ILE A 101 -0.73 -17.33 -6.35
N HIS A 102 -1.48 -16.26 -6.14
CA HIS A 102 -0.93 -14.91 -6.18
C HIS A 102 -0.64 -14.43 -4.76
N VAL A 103 0.63 -14.41 -4.42
CA VAL A 103 1.12 -14.02 -3.11
C VAL A 103 1.23 -12.50 -3.02
N GLN A 104 0.56 -11.92 -2.02
CA GLN A 104 0.66 -10.50 -1.71
C GLN A 104 1.62 -10.27 -0.54
N PHE A 105 1.62 -11.17 0.43
CA PHE A 105 2.49 -11.08 1.59
C PHE A 105 2.70 -12.45 2.25
N LEU A 106 3.94 -12.68 2.75
CA LEU A 106 4.36 -13.91 3.44
C LEU A 106 4.81 -13.56 4.87
N PRO A 107 3.92 -13.66 5.84
CA PRO A 107 4.16 -13.13 7.17
C PRO A 107 5.21 -13.91 7.98
N MET A 108 5.35 -15.23 7.75
CA MET A 108 6.24 -16.07 8.55
C MET A 108 7.72 -15.89 8.18
N LEU A 109 8.02 -15.36 6.99
CA LEU A 109 9.39 -15.03 6.61
C LEU A 109 10.04 -14.05 7.58
N LYS A 110 9.26 -13.08 8.12
CA LYS A 110 9.74 -12.13 9.15
C LYS A 110 10.09 -12.78 10.49
N TRP A 111 9.68 -14.02 10.69
CA TRP A 111 9.97 -14.79 11.90
C TRP A 111 11.04 -15.86 11.66
N HIS A 112 11.73 -15.79 10.51
CA HIS A 112 12.72 -16.79 10.07
C HIS A 112 12.17 -18.22 10.01
N LEU A 113 10.84 -18.37 9.83
CA LEU A 113 10.17 -19.64 9.68
C LEU A 113 9.97 -19.93 8.18
N PRO A 114 10.56 -20.98 7.61
CA PRO A 114 10.47 -21.29 6.18
C PRO A 114 9.13 -21.92 5.76
N LEU A 115 8.12 -21.93 6.63
CA LEU A 115 6.83 -22.60 6.41
C LEU A 115 6.10 -22.04 5.18
N ASP A 116 6.16 -20.72 4.97
CA ASP A 116 5.61 -20.09 3.77
C ASP A 116 6.29 -20.65 2.50
N LEU A 117 7.62 -20.78 2.50
CA LEU A 117 8.39 -21.30 1.35
C LEU A 117 8.09 -22.78 1.11
N TRP A 118 7.98 -23.57 2.15
CA TRP A 118 7.61 -25.00 2.03
C TRP A 118 6.19 -25.16 1.48
N PHE A 119 5.25 -24.34 1.93
CA PHE A 119 3.89 -24.33 1.40
C PHE A 119 3.86 -23.96 -0.09
N LEU A 120 4.58 -22.91 -0.50
CA LEU A 120 4.64 -22.52 -1.91
C LEU A 120 5.28 -23.63 -2.77
N LYS A 121 6.35 -24.25 -2.28
CA LYS A 121 6.98 -25.40 -2.97
C LYS A 121 6.00 -26.57 -3.11
N PHE A 122 5.25 -26.88 -2.05
CA PHE A 122 4.20 -27.90 -2.09
C PHE A 122 3.16 -27.56 -3.16
N CYS A 123 2.62 -26.35 -3.18
CA CYS A 123 1.61 -25.92 -4.15
C CYS A 123 2.13 -26.00 -5.60
N ARG A 124 3.38 -25.60 -5.82
CA ARG A 124 4.04 -25.71 -7.11
C ARG A 124 4.16 -27.16 -7.58
N ASN A 125 4.52 -28.08 -6.67
CA ASN A 125 4.58 -29.52 -6.97
C ASN A 125 3.19 -30.11 -7.27
N ARG A 126 2.10 -29.45 -6.84
CA ARG A 126 0.71 -29.81 -7.15
C ARG A 126 0.18 -29.17 -8.45
N GLY A 127 1.04 -28.45 -9.16
CA GLY A 127 0.73 -27.84 -10.46
C GLY A 127 0.27 -26.40 -10.42
N SER A 128 0.11 -25.78 -9.23
CA SER A 128 -0.17 -24.34 -9.14
C SER A 128 1.03 -23.51 -9.57
N ARG A 129 0.79 -22.38 -10.24
CA ARG A 129 1.82 -21.37 -10.53
C ARG A 129 1.86 -20.33 -9.45
N ILE A 130 3.06 -19.94 -9.07
CA ILE A 130 3.26 -18.96 -8.01
C ILE A 130 3.61 -17.61 -8.61
N VAL A 131 2.75 -16.63 -8.42
CA VAL A 131 2.97 -15.22 -8.77
C VAL A 131 3.13 -14.43 -7.48
N LEU A 132 4.13 -13.56 -7.39
CA LEU A 132 4.40 -12.73 -6.22
C LEU A 132 4.30 -11.26 -6.60
N THR A 133 3.50 -10.47 -5.87
CA THR A 133 3.61 -9.01 -5.89
C THR A 133 4.63 -8.55 -4.85
N VAL A 134 5.67 -7.85 -5.30
CA VAL A 134 6.70 -7.26 -4.43
C VAL A 134 6.26 -5.82 -4.09
N HIS A 135 5.69 -5.67 -2.90
CA HIS A 135 5.35 -4.35 -2.35
C HIS A 135 6.59 -3.65 -1.79
N ASP A 136 7.46 -4.43 -1.14
CA ASP A 136 8.77 -4.00 -0.63
C ASP A 136 9.81 -5.06 -1.03
N VAL A 137 10.97 -4.62 -1.53
CA VAL A 137 12.05 -5.55 -1.92
C VAL A 137 12.59 -6.31 -0.69
N LEU A 138 12.71 -5.59 0.43
CA LEU A 138 12.99 -6.12 1.77
C LEU A 138 12.09 -5.42 2.78
N PRO A 139 11.78 -6.05 3.92
CA PRO A 139 11.05 -5.39 4.99
C PRO A 139 11.80 -4.14 5.47
N HIS A 140 11.08 -3.02 5.63
CA HIS A 140 11.66 -1.78 6.13
C HIS A 140 12.34 -1.96 7.49
N ASN A 141 13.45 -1.27 7.71
CA ASN A 141 14.22 -1.23 8.96
C ASN A 141 14.83 -2.58 9.39
N THR A 142 15.03 -3.52 8.49
CA THR A 142 15.58 -4.85 8.80
C THR A 142 17.00 -5.05 8.28
N GLY A 143 17.53 -4.12 7.48
CA GLY A 143 18.83 -4.24 6.83
C GLY A 143 18.94 -5.51 5.99
N GLU A 144 20.13 -6.07 5.91
CA GLU A 144 20.45 -7.27 5.11
C GLU A 144 20.01 -8.60 5.75
N THR A 145 19.48 -8.58 6.98
CA THR A 145 19.19 -9.81 7.76
C THR A 145 18.26 -10.77 7.03
N TYR A 146 17.29 -10.26 6.28
CA TYR A 146 16.29 -11.07 5.56
C TYR A 146 16.69 -11.36 4.10
N LYS A 147 17.76 -10.77 3.59
CA LYS A 147 18.16 -10.90 2.18
C LYS A 147 18.29 -12.35 1.70
N PRO A 148 18.93 -13.28 2.45
CA PRO A 148 19.02 -14.67 2.01
C PRO A 148 17.65 -15.35 1.87
N THR A 149 16.73 -15.07 2.78
CA THR A 149 15.38 -15.65 2.77
C THR A 149 14.56 -15.11 1.59
N PHE A 150 14.65 -13.81 1.32
CA PHE A 150 13.97 -13.19 0.19
C PHE A 150 14.58 -13.63 -1.16
N LEU A 151 15.89 -13.85 -1.21
CA LEU A 151 16.55 -14.42 -2.38
C LEU A 151 15.99 -15.81 -2.71
N GLN A 152 15.82 -16.68 -1.70
CA GLN A 152 15.16 -17.97 -1.88
C GLN A 152 13.70 -17.83 -2.37
N LEU A 153 12.94 -16.89 -1.81
CA LEU A 153 11.56 -16.61 -2.25
C LEU A 153 11.54 -16.23 -3.73
N TYR A 154 12.35 -15.24 -4.13
CA TYR A 154 12.39 -14.77 -5.52
C TYR A 154 12.83 -15.85 -6.52
N GLN A 155 13.66 -16.79 -6.09
CA GLN A 155 14.03 -17.95 -6.91
C GLN A 155 12.87 -18.94 -7.07
N GLN A 156 12.07 -19.16 -6.01
CA GLN A 156 11.01 -20.17 -5.99
C GLN A 156 9.74 -19.78 -6.77
N VAL A 157 9.42 -18.49 -6.88
CA VAL A 157 8.21 -18.05 -7.58
C VAL A 157 8.35 -18.13 -9.10
N ASP A 158 7.27 -18.32 -9.82
CA ASP A 158 7.29 -18.44 -11.29
C ASP A 158 7.31 -17.06 -11.97
N ARG A 159 6.63 -16.07 -11.43
CA ARG A 159 6.61 -14.68 -11.92
C ARG A 159 6.58 -13.70 -10.75
N ILE A 160 7.13 -12.52 -10.98
CA ILE A 160 7.14 -11.41 -10.03
C ILE A 160 6.46 -10.21 -10.68
N ILE A 161 5.58 -9.57 -9.92
CA ILE A 161 5.01 -8.26 -10.24
C ILE A 161 5.65 -7.26 -9.29
N CYS A 162 6.15 -6.15 -9.82
CA CYS A 162 6.62 -5.01 -9.04
C CYS A 162 5.98 -3.72 -9.54
N HIS A 163 6.07 -2.63 -8.76
CA HIS A 163 5.26 -1.44 -9.01
C HIS A 163 6.02 -0.31 -9.74
N SER A 164 7.33 -0.46 -9.94
CA SER A 164 8.15 0.56 -10.58
C SER A 164 9.39 -0.03 -11.26
N GLU A 165 9.95 0.69 -12.22
CA GLU A 165 11.21 0.33 -12.87
C GLU A 165 12.38 0.34 -11.88
N HIS A 166 12.31 1.22 -10.88
CA HIS A 166 13.28 1.24 -9.79
C HIS A 166 13.31 -0.09 -9.03
N ILE A 167 12.14 -0.64 -8.64
CA ILE A 167 12.04 -1.95 -7.97
C ILE A 167 12.54 -3.07 -8.90
N ARG A 168 12.21 -3.03 -10.19
CA ARG A 168 12.70 -4.02 -11.18
C ARG A 168 14.23 -4.03 -11.21
N THR A 169 14.85 -2.84 -11.25
CA THR A 169 16.30 -2.71 -11.22
C THR A 169 16.90 -3.31 -9.95
N LEU A 170 16.34 -2.99 -8.77
CA LEU A 170 16.81 -3.55 -7.49
C LEU A 170 16.69 -5.09 -7.46
N LEU A 171 15.58 -5.65 -7.93
CA LEU A 171 15.40 -7.11 -8.01
C LEU A 171 16.46 -7.76 -8.92
N GLY A 172 16.81 -7.12 -10.04
CA GLY A 172 17.85 -7.60 -10.95
C GLY A 172 19.25 -7.49 -10.35
N THR A 173 19.61 -6.32 -9.83
CA THR A 173 20.98 -6.02 -9.37
C THR A 173 21.30 -6.63 -8.00
N GLU A 174 20.38 -6.57 -7.04
CA GLU A 174 20.66 -7.02 -5.67
C GLU A 174 20.23 -8.44 -5.39
N PHE A 175 19.24 -8.98 -6.13
CA PHE A 175 18.69 -10.32 -5.92
C PHE A 175 18.89 -11.25 -7.12
N SER A 176 19.55 -10.78 -8.19
CA SER A 176 19.82 -11.57 -9.39
C SER A 176 18.57 -12.24 -9.98
N VAL A 177 17.42 -11.55 -9.90
CA VAL A 177 16.17 -12.04 -10.50
C VAL A 177 16.22 -11.84 -12.01
N PRO A 178 16.00 -12.91 -12.82
CA PRO A 178 15.98 -12.76 -14.28
C PRO A 178 14.91 -11.80 -14.75
N GLU A 179 15.25 -10.93 -15.70
CA GLU A 179 14.38 -9.87 -16.20
C GLU A 179 13.05 -10.40 -16.76
N ASN A 180 13.11 -11.54 -17.48
CA ASN A 180 11.94 -12.21 -18.04
C ASN A 180 10.96 -12.77 -17.01
N LYS A 181 11.35 -12.77 -15.74
CA LYS A 181 10.51 -13.19 -14.60
C LYS A 181 9.77 -12.02 -13.98
N ILE A 182 10.18 -10.78 -14.24
CA ILE A 182 9.67 -9.56 -13.62
C ILE A 182 8.73 -8.84 -14.59
N SER A 183 7.57 -8.45 -14.10
CA SER A 183 6.61 -7.58 -14.79
C SER A 183 6.40 -6.32 -13.97
N VAL A 184 6.57 -5.14 -14.56
CA VAL A 184 6.27 -3.88 -13.91
C VAL A 184 4.80 -3.56 -14.16
N ILE A 185 4.02 -3.58 -13.09
CA ILE A 185 2.59 -3.22 -13.08
C ILE A 185 2.42 -2.15 -11.99
N PRO A 186 2.11 -0.91 -12.36
CA PRO A 186 2.05 0.19 -11.42
C PRO A 186 0.99 -0.02 -10.33
N HIS A 187 1.19 0.63 -9.19
CA HIS A 187 0.24 0.61 -8.08
C HIS A 187 -0.99 1.47 -8.42
N GLY A 188 -2.18 0.92 -8.23
CA GLY A 188 -3.44 1.64 -8.40
C GLY A 188 -3.79 2.54 -7.21
N PRO A 189 -4.65 3.56 -7.41
CA PRO A 189 -5.13 4.43 -6.34
C PRO A 189 -6.11 3.73 -5.43
N PHE A 190 -6.15 4.15 -4.15
CA PHE A 190 -7.16 3.71 -3.21
C PHE A 190 -8.24 4.78 -3.02
N PHE A 191 -9.42 4.39 -2.56
CA PHE A 191 -10.52 5.26 -2.10
C PHE A 191 -11.08 6.28 -3.11
N TYR A 192 -10.65 6.22 -4.37
CA TYR A 192 -11.10 7.12 -5.45
C TYR A 192 -12.57 6.91 -5.84
N ASP A 193 -13.09 5.71 -5.62
CA ASP A 193 -14.43 5.27 -6.00
C ASP A 193 -15.47 5.37 -4.86
N LEU A 194 -15.07 5.95 -3.74
CA LEU A 194 -15.98 6.14 -2.62
C LEU A 194 -16.87 7.36 -2.85
N PRO A 195 -18.18 7.22 -2.58
CA PRO A 195 -19.09 8.34 -2.70
C PRO A 195 -18.66 9.50 -1.79
N ALA A 196 -18.99 10.70 -2.20
CA ALA A 196 -18.85 11.86 -1.32
C ALA A 196 -19.60 11.59 0.00
N ALA A 197 -18.98 11.93 1.13
CA ALA A 197 -19.68 11.90 2.41
C ALA A 197 -20.99 12.69 2.25
N ARG A 198 -22.09 12.13 2.73
CA ARG A 198 -23.39 12.86 2.70
C ARG A 198 -23.23 14.13 3.51
N PRO A 199 -23.83 15.27 3.09
CA PRO A 199 -23.90 16.47 3.91
C PRO A 199 -24.42 16.10 5.31
N GLY A 200 -23.67 16.44 6.38
CA GLY A 200 -23.99 16.09 7.76
C GLY A 200 -23.28 14.86 8.33
N GLN A 201 -22.49 14.10 7.53
CA GLN A 201 -21.60 13.03 8.01
C GLN A 201 -20.14 13.47 8.11
N THR A 202 -19.90 14.74 8.35
CA THR A 202 -18.56 15.21 8.74
C THR A 202 -18.24 14.64 10.11
N SER A 203 -17.09 13.97 10.23
CA SER A 203 -16.57 13.61 11.56
C SER A 203 -16.57 14.82 12.46
N PRO A 204 -17.03 14.71 13.72
CA PRO A 204 -17.12 15.83 14.65
C PRO A 204 -15.79 16.48 15.03
N SER A 205 -14.67 16.07 14.46
CA SER A 205 -13.33 16.42 14.91
C SER A 205 -12.50 17.29 13.95
N LEU A 206 -13.03 17.68 12.81
CA LEU A 206 -12.45 18.78 12.06
C LEU A 206 -13.42 19.96 12.16
N GLU A 207 -13.22 20.80 13.16
CA GLU A 207 -13.71 22.17 13.09
C GLU A 207 -12.97 22.83 11.92
N VAL A 208 -13.55 22.70 10.73
CA VAL A 208 -13.09 23.42 9.54
C VAL A 208 -13.46 24.88 9.80
N GLU A 209 -12.57 25.58 10.46
CA GLU A 209 -12.60 27.04 10.43
C GLU A 209 -12.54 27.44 8.95
N PRO A 210 -13.45 28.31 8.48
CA PRO A 210 -13.58 28.60 7.04
C PRO A 210 -12.41 29.38 6.45
N HIS A 211 -11.36 29.65 7.20
CA HIS A 211 -10.23 30.48 6.80
C HIS A 211 -8.89 29.75 7.05
N GLY A 212 -8.09 29.58 5.99
CA GLY A 212 -6.73 29.08 6.05
C GLY A 212 -6.47 27.84 5.18
N VAL A 213 -5.19 27.67 4.83
CA VAL A 213 -4.72 26.55 4.00
C VAL A 213 -4.55 25.28 4.85
N GLN A 214 -5.20 24.21 4.43
CA GLN A 214 -5.17 22.92 5.12
C GLN A 214 -4.11 22.02 4.51
N VAL A 215 -3.07 21.67 5.28
CA VAL A 215 -2.02 20.72 4.91
C VAL A 215 -2.27 19.38 5.60
N LEU A 216 -2.27 18.30 4.84
CA LEU A 216 -2.49 16.93 5.32
C LEU A 216 -1.23 16.10 5.17
N TRP A 217 -0.81 15.47 6.24
CA TRP A 217 0.02 14.27 6.23
C TRP A 217 -0.81 13.07 6.70
N GLN A 218 -0.78 11.95 5.97
CA GLN A 218 -1.54 10.75 6.32
C GLN A 218 -0.71 9.48 6.14
N GLY A 219 -0.82 8.56 7.10
CA GLY A 219 -0.23 7.23 6.96
C GLY A 219 0.06 6.52 8.28
N ILE A 220 0.69 5.34 8.17
CA ILE A 220 1.32 4.69 9.33
C ILE A 220 2.58 5.47 9.66
N ILE A 221 2.68 5.99 10.88
CA ILE A 221 3.84 6.75 11.36
C ILE A 221 5.02 5.80 11.50
N SER A 222 6.05 6.09 10.71
CA SER A 222 7.30 5.33 10.65
C SER A 222 8.46 6.29 10.38
N PRO A 223 9.68 6.01 10.85
CA PRO A 223 10.82 6.94 10.70
C PRO A 223 11.11 7.36 9.26
N TYR A 224 10.94 6.43 8.30
CA TYR A 224 11.19 6.71 6.88
C TYR A 224 10.17 7.68 6.26
N LYS A 225 9.00 7.89 6.88
CA LYS A 225 7.96 8.79 6.37
C LYS A 225 8.11 10.25 6.78
N GLY A 226 9.13 10.58 7.56
CA GLY A 226 9.59 11.94 7.76
C GLY A 226 8.65 12.89 8.50
N VAL A 227 7.74 12.39 9.37
CA VAL A 227 6.85 13.25 10.17
C VAL A 227 7.68 14.20 11.05
N ASP A 228 8.79 13.75 11.57
CA ASP A 228 9.70 14.56 12.37
C ASP A 228 10.37 15.69 11.56
N LEU A 229 10.67 15.45 10.27
CA LEU A 229 11.14 16.49 9.34
C LEU A 229 10.05 17.53 9.07
N LEU A 230 8.83 17.05 8.83
CA LEU A 230 7.68 17.91 8.60
C LEU A 230 7.42 18.83 9.80
N LEU A 231 7.45 18.32 11.01
CA LEU A 231 7.25 19.14 12.22
C LEU A 231 8.35 20.21 12.40
N ARG A 232 9.60 19.89 12.06
CA ARG A 232 10.68 20.90 12.06
C ARG A 232 10.44 21.98 11.02
N ALA A 233 10.08 21.60 9.80
CA ALA A 233 9.76 22.54 8.73
C ALA A 233 8.52 23.37 9.09
N TRP A 234 7.53 22.76 9.75
CA TRP A 234 6.27 23.43 10.12
C TRP A 234 6.47 24.61 11.09
N LYS A 235 7.53 24.60 11.91
CA LYS A 235 7.86 25.74 12.77
C LYS A 235 8.11 27.02 11.98
N GLU A 236 8.75 26.91 10.82
CA GLU A 236 8.96 28.04 9.92
C GLU A 236 7.67 28.46 9.21
N VAL A 237 6.84 27.48 8.81
CA VAL A 237 5.54 27.74 8.18
C VAL A 237 4.63 28.51 9.12
N GLU A 238 4.48 28.10 10.39
CA GLU A 238 3.68 28.82 11.38
C GLU A 238 4.18 30.24 11.65
N ALA A 239 5.48 30.49 11.53
CA ALA A 239 6.07 31.81 11.73
C ALA A 239 5.78 32.77 10.55
N HIS A 240 5.60 32.23 9.34
CA HIS A 240 5.38 33.01 8.11
C HIS A 240 3.92 33.19 7.74
N ASP A 241 3.09 32.17 8.02
CA ASP A 241 1.67 32.17 7.64
C ASP A 241 0.79 31.73 8.82
N GLY A 242 0.17 32.74 9.42
CA GLY A 242 -0.72 32.55 10.58
C GLY A 242 -1.99 31.78 10.27
N ASP A 243 -2.40 31.55 9.01
CA ASP A 243 -3.65 30.90 8.66
C ASP A 243 -3.50 29.46 8.17
N CYS A 244 -2.25 28.97 8.03
CA CYS A 244 -1.97 27.61 7.61
C CYS A 244 -2.10 26.62 8.78
N ARG A 245 -2.73 25.46 8.56
CA ARG A 245 -2.92 24.39 9.56
C ARG A 245 -2.40 23.05 9.02
N LEU A 246 -1.78 22.27 9.89
CA LEU A 246 -1.27 20.94 9.58
C LEU A 246 -2.08 19.87 10.33
N ALA A 247 -2.66 18.94 9.60
CA ALA A 247 -3.23 17.73 10.15
C ALA A 247 -2.26 16.54 9.95
N ILE A 248 -1.85 15.91 11.03
CA ILE A 248 -1.09 14.64 11.02
C ILE A 248 -2.02 13.54 11.47
N VAL A 249 -2.34 12.64 10.54
CA VAL A 249 -3.39 11.66 10.71
C VAL A 249 -2.87 10.24 10.47
N GLY A 250 -3.01 9.36 11.46
CA GLY A 250 -2.61 7.98 11.32
C GLY A 250 -2.19 7.30 12.61
N THR A 251 -1.74 6.08 12.51
CA THR A 251 -1.32 5.26 13.65
C THR A 251 0.13 4.82 13.49
N GLY A 252 0.71 4.29 14.55
CA GLY A 252 2.10 3.81 14.56
C GLY A 252 2.43 3.07 15.84
N ALA A 253 3.70 2.75 16.06
CA ALA A 253 4.17 2.23 17.34
C ALA A 253 3.95 3.27 18.46
N PRO A 254 3.50 2.86 19.65
CA PRO A 254 3.18 3.79 20.74
C PRO A 254 4.32 4.77 21.06
N GLU A 255 5.56 4.30 21.02
CA GLU A 255 6.76 5.07 21.27
C GLU A 255 6.95 6.19 20.22
N LEU A 256 6.68 5.89 18.94
CA LEU A 256 6.76 6.88 17.88
C LEU A 256 5.63 7.92 17.99
N LEU A 257 4.42 7.48 18.37
CA LEU A 257 3.31 8.41 18.58
C LEU A 257 3.59 9.39 19.71
N GLU A 258 4.22 8.93 20.79
CA GLU A 258 4.61 9.80 21.90
C GLU A 258 5.72 10.76 21.49
N GLN A 259 6.75 10.29 20.77
CA GLN A 259 7.80 11.17 20.22
C GLN A 259 7.21 12.31 19.38
N ILE A 260 6.18 12.05 18.56
CA ILE A 260 5.52 13.08 17.76
C ILE A 260 4.80 14.10 18.65
N ARG A 261 4.10 13.67 19.73
CA ARG A 261 3.46 14.60 20.67
C ARG A 261 4.49 15.47 21.40
N GLU A 262 5.56 14.86 21.87
CA GLU A 262 6.65 15.58 22.53
C GLU A 262 7.32 16.58 21.59
N GLN A 263 7.52 16.21 20.32
CA GLN A 263 8.12 17.10 19.34
C GLN A 263 7.23 18.31 19.05
N VAL A 264 5.91 18.13 18.87
CA VAL A 264 4.97 19.25 18.71
C VAL A 264 5.04 20.19 19.89
N LYS A 265 5.05 19.65 21.13
CA LYS A 265 5.19 20.43 22.37
C LYS A 265 6.53 21.16 22.48
N SER A 266 7.64 20.47 22.23
CA SER A 266 8.98 21.04 22.35
C SER A 266 9.27 22.14 21.33
N LEU A 267 8.72 22.03 20.12
CA LEU A 267 8.81 23.05 19.09
C LEU A 267 7.85 24.23 19.31
N GLY A 268 6.88 24.09 20.24
CA GLY A 268 5.88 25.10 20.55
C GLY A 268 4.85 25.30 19.45
N LEU A 269 4.56 24.27 18.66
CA LEU A 269 3.63 24.35 17.52
C LEU A 269 2.18 24.45 18.01
N LYS A 270 1.44 25.40 17.47
CA LYS A 270 0.06 25.72 17.90
C LYS A 270 -1.00 25.31 16.87
N ARG A 271 -0.59 25.12 15.62
CA ARG A 271 -1.49 24.86 14.47
C ARG A 271 -1.27 23.49 13.84
N VAL A 272 -0.89 22.54 14.70
CA VAL A 272 -0.75 21.13 14.36
C VAL A 272 -1.86 20.35 15.05
N GLU A 273 -2.74 19.75 14.28
CA GLU A 273 -3.73 18.79 14.76
C GLU A 273 -3.17 17.38 14.67
N LEU A 274 -3.19 16.64 15.78
CA LEU A 274 -2.72 15.25 15.86
C LEU A 274 -3.91 14.30 16.01
N GLN A 275 -4.23 13.53 14.97
CA GLN A 275 -5.17 12.42 15.04
C GLN A 275 -4.38 11.08 15.01
N LEU A 276 -3.73 10.75 16.14
CA LEU A 276 -2.81 9.62 16.27
C LEU A 276 -3.60 8.32 16.58
N ARG A 277 -4.46 7.94 15.65
CA ARG A 277 -5.32 6.75 15.70
C ARG A 277 -5.53 6.19 14.29
N PHE A 278 -6.06 5.01 14.22
CA PHE A 278 -6.65 4.55 12.96
C PHE A 278 -7.91 5.37 12.66
N ILE A 279 -8.05 5.76 11.43
CA ILE A 279 -9.24 6.45 10.91
C ILE A 279 -9.94 5.57 9.88
N SER A 280 -11.26 5.64 9.87
CA SER A 280 -12.05 4.91 8.88
C SER A 280 -11.77 5.41 7.46
N THR A 281 -12.05 4.57 6.48
CA THR A 281 -11.93 4.94 5.08
C THR A 281 -12.76 6.17 4.71
N GLN A 282 -13.94 6.33 5.33
CA GLN A 282 -14.82 7.48 5.10
C GLN A 282 -14.22 8.79 5.66
N GLU A 283 -13.68 8.74 6.90
CA GLU A 283 -12.96 9.86 7.50
C GLU A 283 -11.73 10.24 6.66
N LEU A 284 -10.98 9.24 6.19
CA LEU A 284 -9.80 9.46 5.35
C LEU A 284 -10.14 10.22 4.07
N VAL A 285 -11.20 9.81 3.37
CA VAL A 285 -11.64 10.48 2.16
C VAL A 285 -12.10 11.91 2.45
N ALA A 286 -12.79 12.14 3.58
CA ALA A 286 -13.18 13.49 4.01
C ALA A 286 -11.95 14.38 4.24
N LEU A 287 -10.93 13.88 4.94
CA LEU A 287 -9.67 14.58 5.16
C LEU A 287 -8.95 14.94 3.86
N TYR A 288 -8.84 14.01 2.94
CA TYR A 288 -8.24 14.32 1.63
C TYR A 288 -9.05 15.37 0.87
N ARG A 289 -10.37 15.38 0.96
CA ARG A 289 -11.21 16.37 0.27
C ARG A 289 -11.05 17.77 0.83
N THR A 290 -10.95 17.90 2.15
CA THR A 290 -10.78 19.20 2.82
C THR A 290 -9.35 19.72 2.72
N ALA A 291 -8.35 18.86 2.53
CA ALA A 291 -6.97 19.28 2.38
C ALA A 291 -6.74 20.08 1.09
N ASP A 292 -6.03 21.20 1.18
CA ASP A 292 -5.53 21.97 0.04
C ASP A 292 -4.21 21.41 -0.47
N ILE A 293 -3.34 20.97 0.45
CA ILE A 293 -2.01 20.44 0.18
C ILE A 293 -1.86 19.10 0.88
N VAL A 294 -1.29 18.11 0.20
CA VAL A 294 -0.90 16.84 0.81
C VAL A 294 0.61 16.70 0.74
N VAL A 295 1.23 16.31 1.87
CA VAL A 295 2.69 16.29 1.98
C VAL A 295 3.21 14.88 2.25
N TYR A 296 4.27 14.49 1.49
CA TYR A 296 4.94 13.19 1.57
C TYR A 296 6.46 13.38 1.77
N PRO A 297 6.91 13.77 2.98
CA PRO A 297 8.30 14.14 3.27
C PRO A 297 9.15 12.90 3.56
N TYR A 298 9.08 11.90 2.70
CA TYR A 298 9.65 10.59 2.94
C TYR A 298 11.17 10.59 2.75
N ARG A 299 11.89 9.84 3.58
CA ARG A 299 13.33 9.62 3.43
C ARG A 299 13.64 8.56 2.39
N ALA A 300 12.80 7.54 2.32
CA ALA A 300 12.91 6.46 1.36
C ALA A 300 11.54 5.78 1.22
N ILE A 301 11.25 5.26 0.03
CA ILE A 301 10.04 4.46 -0.22
C ILE A 301 10.24 3.63 -1.50
N THR A 302 9.65 2.47 -1.56
CA THR A 302 9.58 1.62 -2.77
C THR A 302 8.24 1.79 -3.49
N THR A 303 7.16 2.05 -2.74
CA THR A 303 5.81 2.24 -3.29
C THR A 303 4.97 3.04 -2.30
N SER A 304 4.12 3.94 -2.79
CA SER A 304 3.25 4.76 -1.93
C SER A 304 1.79 4.76 -2.39
N GLY A 305 0.96 3.93 -1.75
CA GLY A 305 -0.48 3.98 -1.93
C GLY A 305 -1.10 5.32 -1.48
N ALA A 306 -0.49 6.00 -0.50
CA ALA A 306 -0.91 7.33 -0.06
C ALA A 306 -0.70 8.37 -1.16
N LEU A 307 0.46 8.37 -1.83
CA LEU A 307 0.70 9.24 -2.98
C LEU A 307 -0.29 8.94 -4.11
N ALA A 308 -0.47 7.66 -4.48
CA ALA A 308 -1.42 7.28 -5.51
C ALA A 308 -2.86 7.77 -5.18
N THR A 309 -3.25 7.75 -3.91
CA THR A 309 -4.53 8.29 -3.44
C THR A 309 -4.60 9.81 -3.58
N GLY A 310 -3.56 10.54 -3.16
CA GLY A 310 -3.49 11.99 -3.30
C GLY A 310 -3.58 12.44 -4.77
N LEU A 311 -2.89 11.73 -5.66
CA LEU A 311 -2.95 11.95 -7.11
C LEU A 311 -4.37 11.70 -7.66
N ALA A 312 -4.96 10.55 -7.34
CA ALA A 312 -6.31 10.19 -7.82
C ALA A 312 -7.40 11.16 -7.33
N LEU A 313 -7.19 11.79 -6.18
CA LEU A 313 -8.08 12.82 -5.64
C LEU A 313 -7.72 14.25 -6.11
N GLY A 314 -6.76 14.38 -7.03
CA GLY A 314 -6.40 15.65 -7.66
C GLY A 314 -5.82 16.67 -6.69
N LYS A 315 -5.02 16.24 -5.71
CA LYS A 315 -4.49 17.14 -4.66
C LYS A 315 -3.21 17.84 -5.09
N THR A 316 -2.99 19.05 -4.55
CA THR A 316 -1.68 19.70 -4.64
C THR A 316 -0.69 18.94 -3.76
N ILE A 317 0.47 18.60 -4.29
CA ILE A 317 1.41 17.70 -3.64
C ILE A 317 2.74 18.40 -3.39
N VAL A 318 3.24 18.26 -2.15
CA VAL A 318 4.65 18.44 -1.80
C VAL A 318 5.23 17.07 -1.45
N ALA A 319 6.32 16.68 -2.08
CA ALA A 319 6.91 15.36 -1.84
C ALA A 319 8.45 15.44 -1.85
N SER A 320 9.07 14.49 -1.17
CA SER A 320 10.52 14.30 -1.29
C SER A 320 10.92 13.92 -2.71
N ASP A 321 12.04 14.42 -3.18
CA ASP A 321 12.59 14.13 -4.50
C ASP A 321 13.24 12.74 -4.54
N LEU A 322 12.40 11.70 -4.57
CA LEU A 322 12.78 10.29 -4.59
C LEU A 322 12.60 9.68 -5.99
N PRO A 323 13.45 8.73 -6.41
CA PRO A 323 13.35 8.10 -7.74
C PRO A 323 11.95 7.56 -8.05
N VAL A 324 11.31 6.86 -7.09
CA VAL A 324 9.96 6.31 -7.26
C VAL A 324 8.89 7.40 -7.38
N PHE A 325 9.08 8.56 -6.80
CA PHE A 325 8.15 9.68 -6.93
C PHE A 325 8.32 10.41 -8.26
N ARG A 326 9.56 10.52 -8.77
CA ARG A 326 9.83 11.08 -10.10
C ARG A 326 9.19 10.30 -11.26
N GLU A 327 8.80 9.05 -11.05
CA GLU A 327 8.02 8.30 -12.05
C GLU A 327 6.60 8.88 -12.26
N LEU A 328 6.11 9.69 -11.32
CA LEU A 328 4.77 10.26 -11.31
C LEU A 328 4.73 11.77 -11.20
N LEU A 329 5.76 12.32 -10.57
CA LEU A 329 5.82 13.73 -10.20
C LEU A 329 6.95 14.42 -10.96
N THR A 330 6.62 15.57 -11.55
CA THR A 330 7.56 16.50 -12.16
C THR A 330 7.55 17.79 -11.36
N ASN A 331 8.72 18.20 -10.87
CA ASN A 331 8.84 19.39 -10.04
C ASN A 331 8.30 20.63 -10.75
N ARG A 332 7.49 21.43 -10.06
CA ARG A 332 6.83 22.67 -10.50
C ARG A 332 5.82 22.50 -11.65
N GLU A 333 5.62 21.28 -12.14
CA GLU A 333 4.61 20.93 -13.12
C GLU A 333 3.34 20.39 -12.45
N ASN A 334 3.46 19.29 -11.70
CA ASN A 334 2.34 18.64 -11.00
C ASN A 334 2.56 18.44 -9.49
N ALA A 335 3.76 18.82 -8.98
CA ALA A 335 4.10 18.78 -7.56
C ALA A 335 5.21 19.79 -7.27
N LEU A 336 5.48 20.07 -5.98
CA LEU A 336 6.78 20.59 -5.55
C LEU A 336 7.58 19.42 -4.97
N LEU A 337 8.77 19.18 -5.54
CA LEU A 337 9.73 18.18 -5.07
C LEU A 337 10.83 18.86 -4.29
N VAL A 338 11.16 18.29 -3.12
CA VAL A 338 12.15 18.85 -2.18
C VAL A 338 13.17 17.78 -1.79
N ASP A 339 14.39 18.17 -1.47
CA ASP A 339 15.38 17.22 -0.96
C ASP A 339 14.88 16.50 0.30
N PRO A 340 14.97 15.15 0.38
CA PRO A 340 14.43 14.35 1.48
C PRO A 340 14.96 14.69 2.88
N GLN A 341 16.10 15.40 2.97
CA GLN A 341 16.74 15.76 4.24
C GLN A 341 16.74 17.28 4.51
N ASN A 342 16.26 18.07 3.56
CA ASN A 342 16.28 19.53 3.64
C ASN A 342 14.97 20.08 4.21
N THR A 343 14.95 20.33 5.52
CA THR A 343 13.77 20.89 6.20
C THR A 343 13.46 22.33 5.78
N ALA A 344 14.47 23.13 5.41
CA ALA A 344 14.25 24.50 4.96
C ALA A 344 13.59 24.53 3.58
N GLU A 345 14.02 23.65 2.67
CA GLU A 345 13.38 23.52 1.35
C GLU A 345 11.92 23.04 1.47
N LEU A 346 11.64 22.07 2.39
CA LEU A 346 10.28 21.63 2.70
C LEU A 346 9.44 22.78 3.25
N ALA A 347 9.97 23.57 4.18
CA ALA A 347 9.28 24.75 4.71
C ALA A 347 9.00 25.77 3.61
N GLY A 348 10.00 26.10 2.79
CA GLY A 348 9.86 27.04 1.66
C GLY A 348 8.78 26.61 0.67
N ALA A 349 8.73 25.33 0.29
CA ALA A 349 7.70 24.78 -0.60
C ALA A 349 6.29 24.88 0.01
N LEU A 350 6.13 24.60 1.30
CA LEU A 350 4.85 24.74 2.00
C LEU A 350 4.42 26.20 2.12
N ILE A 351 5.35 27.13 2.42
CA ILE A 351 5.08 28.56 2.49
C ILE A 351 4.68 29.10 1.10
N GLU A 352 5.43 28.74 0.05
CA GLU A 352 5.10 29.12 -1.32
C GLU A 352 3.69 28.71 -1.68
N LEU A 353 3.32 27.44 -1.40
CA LEU A 353 1.98 26.96 -1.67
C LEU A 353 0.92 27.55 -0.74
N ALA A 354 1.22 27.87 0.49
CA ALA A 354 0.27 28.53 1.39
C ALA A 354 -0.12 29.93 0.86
N GLN A 355 0.85 30.67 0.33
CA GLN A 355 0.67 32.05 -0.12
C GLN A 355 0.19 32.17 -1.58
N ASP A 356 0.49 31.19 -2.45
CA ASP A 356 0.15 31.24 -3.87
C ASP A 356 -1.00 30.26 -4.22
N ALA A 357 -2.24 30.76 -4.13
CA ALA A 357 -3.44 30.01 -4.52
C ALA A 357 -3.47 29.66 -6.01
N ALA A 358 -2.88 30.50 -6.88
CA ALA A 358 -2.83 30.24 -8.32
C ALA A 358 -1.88 29.07 -8.61
N LEU A 359 -0.73 29.01 -7.94
CA LEU A 359 0.20 27.88 -8.04
C LEU A 359 -0.46 26.59 -7.55
N ARG A 360 -1.13 26.61 -6.38
CA ARG A 360 -1.90 25.44 -5.90
C ARG A 360 -2.92 24.96 -6.94
N GLY A 361 -3.70 25.86 -7.49
CA GLY A 361 -4.71 25.56 -8.52
C GLY A 361 -4.09 24.98 -9.79
N ARG A 362 -2.96 25.51 -10.25
CA ARG A 362 -2.24 25.02 -11.42
C ARG A 362 -1.72 23.60 -11.19
N LEU A 363 -0.98 23.35 -10.09
CA LEU A 363 -0.45 22.02 -9.78
C LEU A 363 -1.56 20.99 -9.62
N SER A 364 -2.62 21.31 -8.88
CA SER A 364 -3.80 20.44 -8.72
C SER A 364 -4.49 20.13 -10.07
N SER A 365 -4.57 21.10 -10.98
CA SER A 365 -5.12 20.91 -12.32
C SER A 365 -4.26 19.95 -13.15
N GLN A 366 -2.94 20.06 -13.07
CA GLN A 366 -2.01 19.16 -13.74
C GLN A 366 -2.12 17.74 -13.15
N VAL A 367 -2.27 17.60 -11.82
CA VAL A 367 -2.52 16.30 -11.21
C VAL A 367 -3.82 15.66 -11.72
N ARG A 368 -4.90 16.45 -11.85
CA ARG A 368 -6.19 15.94 -12.39
C ARG A 368 -6.10 15.57 -13.87
N ALA A 369 -5.19 16.19 -14.61
CA ALA A 369 -4.94 15.91 -16.02
C ALA A 369 -4.05 14.68 -16.24
N LEU A 370 -3.45 14.13 -15.18
CA LEU A 370 -2.63 12.92 -15.30
C LEU A 370 -3.49 11.76 -15.83
N ASP A 371 -3.01 11.14 -16.89
CA ASP A 371 -3.60 9.91 -17.38
C ASP A 371 -3.21 8.74 -16.45
N PHE A 372 -4.19 8.25 -15.72
CA PHE A 372 -4.03 7.04 -14.90
C PHE A 372 -4.28 5.74 -15.68
N GLY A 373 -4.33 5.78 -17.03
CA GLY A 373 -4.69 4.66 -17.87
C GLY A 373 -4.09 3.33 -17.42
N ASP A 374 -2.77 3.24 -17.37
CA ASP A 374 -2.06 2.03 -16.90
C ASP A 374 -2.18 1.79 -15.39
N ARG A 375 -2.53 2.82 -14.62
CA ARG A 375 -2.72 2.77 -13.16
C ARG A 375 -4.16 2.56 -12.75
N SER A 376 -5.09 2.48 -13.71
CA SER A 376 -6.46 2.08 -13.42
C SER A 376 -6.49 0.61 -12.97
N TRP A 377 -7.34 0.28 -12.02
CA TRP A 377 -7.46 -1.10 -11.55
C TRP A 377 -7.86 -2.06 -12.66
N LEU A 378 -8.56 -1.57 -13.68
CA LEU A 378 -8.90 -2.35 -14.88
C LEU A 378 -7.64 -2.71 -15.68
N SER A 379 -6.77 -1.75 -15.97
CA SER A 379 -5.51 -1.99 -16.67
C SER A 379 -4.57 -2.87 -15.85
N ILE A 380 -4.48 -2.63 -14.54
CA ILE A 380 -3.71 -3.45 -13.61
C ILE A 380 -4.19 -4.90 -13.63
N ALA A 381 -5.51 -5.14 -13.61
CA ALA A 381 -6.07 -6.48 -13.69
C ALA A 381 -5.79 -7.16 -15.03
N LYS A 382 -5.92 -6.45 -16.15
CA LYS A 382 -5.59 -6.98 -17.48
C LYS A 382 -4.12 -7.38 -17.60
N ASN A 383 -3.21 -6.52 -17.14
CA ASN A 383 -1.77 -6.80 -17.15
C ASN A 383 -1.43 -7.97 -16.20
N THR A 384 -2.05 -8.02 -15.00
CA THR A 384 -1.91 -9.13 -14.06
C THR A 384 -2.42 -10.45 -14.67
N LEU A 385 -3.54 -10.42 -15.37
CA LEU A 385 -4.07 -11.59 -16.06
C LEU A 385 -3.12 -12.11 -17.17
N GLN A 386 -2.43 -11.21 -17.88
CA GLN A 386 -1.39 -11.61 -18.84
C GLN A 386 -0.22 -12.32 -18.14
N VAL A 387 0.21 -11.82 -16.97
CA VAL A 387 1.23 -12.49 -16.15
C VAL A 387 0.78 -13.88 -15.73
N TYR A 388 -0.47 -14.05 -15.30
CA TYR A 388 -1.01 -15.38 -14.96
C TYR A 388 -1.01 -16.33 -16.17
N ARG A 389 -1.50 -15.87 -17.30
CA ARG A 389 -1.52 -16.67 -18.56
C ARG A 389 -0.11 -17.09 -18.95
N SER A 390 0.86 -16.18 -18.88
CA SER A 390 2.25 -16.49 -19.19
C SER A 390 2.86 -17.49 -18.19
N ALA A 391 2.51 -17.40 -16.91
CA ALA A 391 2.96 -18.36 -15.90
C ALA A 391 2.40 -19.76 -16.15
N VAL A 392 1.12 -19.87 -16.50
CA VAL A 392 0.45 -21.15 -16.76
C VAL A 392 0.94 -21.78 -18.08
N SER A 393 1.12 -21.01 -19.15
CA SER A 393 1.59 -21.51 -20.46
C SER A 393 3.05 -21.98 -20.45
N SER A 394 3.88 -21.47 -19.54
CA SER A 394 5.27 -21.88 -19.37
C SER A 394 5.45 -23.29 -18.75
N SER A 395 4.37 -24.09 -18.66
CA SER A 395 4.40 -25.44 -18.07
C SER A 395 5.03 -26.45 -19.01
N PRO A 396 6.01 -27.26 -18.58
CA PRO A 396 6.56 -28.36 -19.39
C PRO A 396 5.56 -29.52 -19.63
N HIS A 397 4.36 -29.48 -19.06
CA HIS A 397 3.38 -30.58 -19.14
C HIS A 397 2.40 -30.48 -20.32
N SER A 398 2.48 -29.46 -21.19
CA SER A 398 1.62 -29.38 -22.38
C SER A 398 2.19 -30.07 -23.63
N ALA A 399 3.33 -30.77 -23.51
CA ALA A 399 3.99 -31.43 -24.65
C ALA A 399 3.70 -32.93 -24.79
N ASN A 400 2.85 -33.54 -23.95
CA ASN A 400 2.45 -34.95 -24.10
C ASN A 400 0.92 -35.07 -24.23
N GLY A 401 0.45 -34.77 -25.42
CA GLY A 401 -0.96 -34.91 -25.81
C GLY A 401 -1.07 -34.97 -27.32
N VAL A 402 -0.45 -35.98 -27.93
CA VAL A 402 -0.80 -36.51 -29.24
C VAL A 402 -0.94 -38.02 -29.13
#